data_8ec0b8540a4f820ae659fec5808cc4ef
#
_entry.id   8ec0b8540a4f820ae659fec5808cc4ef
#
_cell.length_a   1.000
_cell.length_b   1.000
_cell.length_c   1.000
_cell.angle_alpha   90.00
_cell.angle_beta   90.00
_cell.angle_gamma   90.00
#
_symmetry.space_group_name_H-M   'P 1'
#
loop_
_entity.id
_entity.type
_entity.pdbx_description
1 polymer ?
#
loop_
_entity_poly.entity_id
_entity_poly.type
_entity_poly.pdbx_seq_one_letter_code
_entity_poly.pdbx_strand_id
1 'polypeptide(L)'
;MTIEILKSVNKRRENRFFENLWIIERKSGICLFNKNFKYLKKKHLSIDLICGFLSAISMLASEAFAENIKYIKLSNSKLYFKYTTNFLFVLSIQNENRFNSHKIKTLINDISDLFVFYYDKDFESWDRDIRQFKAFSKYLANIVY
;
A
#
# COMPACT_ATOMS: atom_id res chain seq x y z
N MET A 1 11.26 31.13 5.09
CA MET A 1 10.84 29.78 4.75
C MET A 1 9.37 29.63 4.99
N THR A 2 8.61 29.30 3.99
CA THR A 2 7.18 29.13 4.14
C THR A 2 6.84 27.79 4.79
N ILE A 3 5.69 27.72 5.44
CA ILE A 3 5.18 26.48 6.05
C ILE A 3 5.09 25.33 5.02
N GLU A 4 4.82 25.66 3.77
CA GLU A 4 4.75 24.68 2.68
C GLU A 4 6.09 24.00 2.40
N ILE A 5 7.20 24.77 2.44
CA ILE A 5 8.55 24.23 2.26
C ILE A 5 8.89 23.28 3.42
N LEU A 6 8.56 23.67 4.65
CA LEU A 6 8.78 22.83 5.82
C LEU A 6 7.98 21.53 5.77
N LYS A 7 6.72 21.59 5.34
CA LYS A 7 5.88 20.40 5.13
C LYS A 7 6.48 19.49 4.04
N SER A 8 6.97 20.07 2.95
CA SER A 8 7.61 19.33 1.86
C SER A 8 8.90 18.64 2.35
N VAL A 9 9.74 19.32 3.11
CA VAL A 9 10.96 18.74 3.67
C VAL A 9 10.66 17.60 4.64
N ASN A 10 9.69 17.79 5.53
CA ASN A 10 9.28 16.75 6.47
C ASN A 10 8.71 15.53 5.72
N LYS A 11 7.90 15.76 4.70
CA LYS A 11 7.32 14.71 3.86
C LYS A 11 8.41 13.90 3.16
N ARG A 12 9.46 14.55 2.63
CA ARG A 12 10.60 13.85 2.01
C ARG A 12 11.37 13.00 3.01
N ARG A 13 11.54 13.47 4.24
CA ARG A 13 12.20 12.71 5.30
C ARG A 13 11.40 11.48 5.68
N GLU A 14 10.08 11.58 5.77
CA GLU A 14 9.19 10.47 6.07
C GLU A 14 9.20 9.41 4.96
N ASN A 15 9.19 9.84 3.70
CA ASN A 15 9.14 8.96 2.53
C ASN A 15 10.33 7.99 2.43
N ARG A 16 11.50 8.33 2.96
CA ARG A 16 12.66 7.44 2.91
C ARG A 16 12.50 6.15 3.71
N PHE A 17 11.50 6.08 4.61
CA PHE A 17 11.21 4.88 5.39
C PHE A 17 10.20 3.98 4.72
N PHE A 18 9.49 4.46 3.70
CA PHE A 18 8.56 3.66 2.92
C PHE A 18 9.34 2.74 1.98
N GLU A 19 8.97 1.47 1.97
CA GLU A 19 9.61 0.49 1.12
C GLU A 19 8.77 0.19 -0.12
N ASN A 20 7.57 -0.30 0.09
CA ASN A 20 6.67 -0.71 -0.99
C ASN A 20 5.22 -0.45 -0.63
N LEU A 21 4.44 -0.21 -1.67
CA LEU A 21 2.99 -0.20 -1.60
C LEU A 21 2.47 -1.20 -2.63
N TRP A 22 1.58 -2.09 -2.21
CA TRP A 22 0.84 -2.99 -3.10
C TRP A 22 -0.65 -2.73 -2.92
N ILE A 23 -1.36 -2.62 -4.04
CA ILE A 23 -2.82 -2.55 -4.07
C ILE A 23 -3.31 -3.77 -4.82
N ILE A 24 -4.11 -4.58 -4.16
CA ILE A 24 -4.47 -5.94 -4.60
C ILE A 24 -5.99 -6.04 -4.69
N GLU A 25 -6.49 -6.68 -5.75
CA GLU A 25 -7.90 -7.06 -5.80
C GLU A 25 -8.14 -8.19 -4.78
N ARG A 26 -9.03 -7.97 -3.82
CA ARG A 26 -9.28 -8.94 -2.76
C ARG A 26 -9.77 -10.29 -3.27
N LYS A 27 -10.62 -10.28 -4.29
CA LYS A 27 -11.25 -11.49 -4.81
C LYS A 27 -10.28 -12.42 -5.52
N SER A 28 -9.35 -11.88 -6.29
CA SER A 28 -8.44 -12.66 -7.15
C SER A 28 -7.00 -12.71 -6.67
N GLY A 29 -6.59 -11.77 -5.83
CA GLY A 29 -5.18 -11.63 -5.45
C GLY A 29 -4.32 -10.96 -6.52
N ILE A 30 -4.92 -10.43 -7.58
CA ILE A 30 -4.19 -9.74 -8.65
C ILE A 30 -3.67 -8.41 -8.14
N CYS A 31 -2.41 -8.11 -8.45
CA CYS A 31 -1.80 -6.82 -8.17
C CYS A 31 -2.32 -5.77 -9.15
N LEU A 32 -3.05 -4.79 -8.65
CA LEU A 32 -3.59 -3.69 -9.45
C LEU A 32 -2.58 -2.56 -9.62
N PHE A 33 -1.85 -2.27 -8.54
CA PHE A 33 -0.86 -1.19 -8.51
C PHE A 33 0.22 -1.55 -7.51
N ASN A 34 1.47 -1.18 -7.82
CA ASN A 34 2.57 -1.27 -6.88
C ASN A 34 3.51 -0.08 -7.05
N LYS A 35 4.12 0.32 -5.95
CA LYS A 35 5.14 1.37 -5.94
C LYS A 35 6.29 0.94 -5.05
N ASN A 36 7.49 0.92 -5.61
CA ASN A 36 8.72 0.74 -4.86
C ASN A 36 9.31 2.13 -4.58
N PHE A 37 9.35 2.52 -3.31
CA PHE A 37 9.88 3.82 -2.88
C PHE A 37 11.39 3.79 -2.72
N LYS A 38 11.96 2.61 -2.54
CA LYS A 38 13.39 2.40 -2.47
C LYS A 38 13.87 1.81 -3.77
N TYR A 39 14.60 2.58 -4.55
CA TYR A 39 15.21 2.13 -5.81
C TYR A 39 16.33 1.10 -5.61
N LEU A 40 16.28 0.33 -4.53
CA LEU A 40 17.25 -0.72 -4.28
C LEU A 40 16.94 -1.92 -5.15
N LYS A 41 17.91 -2.31 -5.98
CA LYS A 41 17.89 -3.56 -6.75
C LYS A 41 18.04 -4.75 -5.77
N LYS A 42 17.00 -5.08 -5.04
CA LYS A 42 16.94 -6.38 -4.35
C LYS A 42 16.51 -7.43 -5.36
N LYS A 43 16.90 -8.68 -5.10
CA LYS A 43 16.49 -9.82 -5.92
C LYS A 43 15.01 -9.72 -6.26
N HIS A 44 14.71 -9.74 -7.55
CA HIS A 44 13.36 -9.54 -8.06
C HIS A 44 12.51 -10.77 -7.79
N LEU A 45 11.76 -10.75 -6.69
CA LEU A 45 10.58 -11.61 -6.61
C LEU A 45 9.52 -10.99 -7.51
N SER A 46 8.83 -11.84 -8.26
CA SER A 46 7.70 -11.40 -9.06
C SER A 46 6.69 -10.66 -8.19
N ILE A 47 6.24 -9.50 -8.64
CA ILE A 47 5.21 -8.72 -7.96
C ILE A 47 3.93 -9.55 -7.81
N ASP A 48 3.58 -10.32 -8.83
CA ASP A 48 2.41 -11.20 -8.80
C ASP A 48 2.53 -12.26 -7.72
N LEU A 49 3.72 -12.81 -7.52
CA LEU A 49 3.97 -13.78 -6.46
C LEU A 49 3.81 -13.15 -5.08
N ILE A 50 4.34 -11.95 -4.88
CA ILE A 50 4.20 -11.22 -3.61
C ILE A 50 2.73 -10.92 -3.32
N CYS A 51 2.01 -10.39 -4.29
CA CYS A 51 0.58 -10.06 -4.13
C CYS A 51 -0.26 -11.30 -3.89
N GLY A 52 0.03 -12.39 -4.60
CA GLY A 52 -0.63 -13.67 -4.38
C GLY A 52 -0.41 -14.21 -2.97
N PHE A 53 0.82 -14.11 -2.46
CA PHE A 53 1.16 -14.51 -1.09
C PHE A 53 0.43 -13.65 -0.05
N LEU A 54 0.46 -12.33 -0.20
CA LEU A 54 -0.20 -11.42 0.73
C LEU A 54 -1.71 -11.64 0.76
N SER A 55 -2.30 -11.88 -0.40
CA SER A 55 -3.71 -12.22 -0.52
C SER A 55 -4.03 -13.54 0.18
N ALA A 56 -3.23 -14.57 -0.07
CA ALA A 56 -3.44 -15.91 0.52
C ALA A 56 -3.33 -15.89 2.03
N ILE A 57 -2.33 -15.21 2.60
CA ILE A 57 -2.17 -15.14 4.05
C ILE A 57 -3.30 -14.36 4.71
N SER A 58 -3.79 -13.32 4.03
CA SER A 58 -4.95 -12.54 4.47
C SER A 58 -6.22 -13.40 4.51
N MET A 59 -6.45 -14.21 3.48
CA MET A 59 -7.57 -15.13 3.41
C MET A 59 -7.47 -16.22 4.47
N LEU A 60 -6.28 -16.75 4.69
CA LEU A 60 -6.04 -17.77 5.73
C LEU A 60 -6.41 -17.23 7.12
N ALA A 61 -6.00 -16.03 7.44
CA ALA A 61 -6.34 -15.40 8.72
C ALA A 61 -7.85 -15.24 8.88
N SER A 62 -8.52 -14.79 7.83
CA SER A 62 -9.96 -14.59 7.82
C SER A 62 -10.72 -15.92 7.98
N GLU A 63 -10.31 -16.96 7.25
CA GLU A 63 -10.98 -18.25 7.28
C GLU A 63 -10.67 -19.07 8.53
N ALA A 64 -9.42 -19.09 8.96
CA ALA A 64 -8.99 -19.92 10.08
C ALA A 64 -9.30 -19.28 11.45
N PHE A 65 -9.24 -17.96 11.55
CA PHE A 65 -9.35 -17.23 12.81
C PHE A 65 -10.52 -16.26 12.85
N ALA A 66 -11.22 -16.07 11.74
CA ALA A 66 -12.28 -15.04 11.58
C ALA A 66 -11.77 -13.63 11.92
N GLU A 67 -10.50 -13.36 11.63
CA GLU A 67 -9.84 -12.08 11.90
C GLU A 67 -9.11 -11.58 10.68
N ASN A 68 -8.96 -10.27 10.57
CA ASN A 68 -8.17 -9.63 9.53
C ASN A 68 -6.78 -9.30 10.06
N ILE A 69 -5.76 -9.54 9.24
CA ILE A 69 -4.39 -9.12 9.58
C ILE A 69 -4.35 -7.59 9.58
N LYS A 70 -3.89 -7.01 10.68
CA LYS A 70 -3.66 -5.56 10.78
C LYS A 70 -2.26 -5.20 10.33
N TYR A 71 -1.28 -5.98 10.73
CA TYR A 71 0.11 -5.81 10.32
C TYR A 71 0.88 -7.12 10.48
N ILE A 72 2.00 -7.20 9.77
CA ILE A 72 2.99 -8.25 9.93
C ILE A 72 4.31 -7.57 10.26
N LYS A 73 4.94 -7.99 11.36
CA LYS A 73 6.24 -7.46 11.76
C LYS A 73 7.34 -8.42 11.33
N LEU A 74 8.28 -7.93 10.53
CA LEU A 74 9.51 -8.62 10.18
C LEU A 74 10.66 -8.05 10.99
N SER A 75 11.87 -8.60 10.83
CA SER A 75 13.05 -8.13 11.59
C SER A 75 13.34 -6.65 11.39
N ASN A 76 13.27 -6.17 10.15
CA ASN A 76 13.62 -4.79 9.78
C ASN A 76 12.49 -4.03 9.09
N SER A 77 11.34 -4.66 8.91
CA SER A 77 10.22 -4.07 8.20
C SER A 77 8.89 -4.42 8.88
N LYS A 78 7.90 -3.58 8.65
CA LYS A 78 6.55 -3.83 9.12
C LYS A 78 5.59 -3.56 7.96
N LEU A 79 4.71 -4.52 7.71
CA LEU A 79 3.71 -4.44 6.66
C LEU A 79 2.35 -4.11 7.29
N TYR A 80 1.76 -3.01 6.88
CA TYR A 80 0.43 -2.60 7.34
C TYR A 80 -0.62 -2.96 6.30
N PHE A 81 -1.73 -3.51 6.76
CA PHE A 81 -2.83 -3.98 5.93
C PHE A 81 -4.05 -3.08 6.12
N LYS A 82 -4.69 -2.71 5.02
CA LYS A 82 -5.96 -1.99 5.02
C LYS A 82 -6.89 -2.65 4.01
N TYR A 83 -8.11 -2.92 4.43
CA TYR A 83 -9.12 -3.60 3.63
C TYR A 83 -10.24 -2.64 3.26
N THR A 84 -10.66 -2.70 2.02
CA THR A 84 -11.93 -2.13 1.58
C THR A 84 -12.76 -3.26 0.97
N THR A 85 -13.94 -2.97 0.45
CA THR A 85 -14.80 -4.02 -0.13
C THR A 85 -14.09 -4.79 -1.25
N ASN A 86 -13.42 -4.08 -2.15
CA ASN A 86 -12.79 -4.69 -3.34
C ASN A 86 -11.27 -4.79 -3.27
N PHE A 87 -10.63 -4.06 -2.37
CA PHE A 87 -9.19 -3.90 -2.40
C PHE A 87 -8.52 -4.24 -1.08
N LEU A 88 -7.30 -4.74 -1.19
CA LEU A 88 -6.36 -4.89 -0.09
C LEU A 88 -5.16 -3.98 -0.36
N PHE A 89 -4.88 -3.11 0.60
CA PHE A 89 -3.72 -2.20 0.57
C PHE A 89 -2.68 -2.71 1.55
N VAL A 90 -1.45 -2.91 1.09
CA VAL A 90 -0.34 -3.32 1.96
C VAL A 90 0.80 -2.32 1.79
N LEU A 91 1.17 -1.67 2.88
CA LEU A 91 2.26 -0.69 2.92
C LEU A 91 3.39 -1.26 3.78
N SER A 92 4.56 -1.45 3.16
CA SER A 92 5.76 -1.91 3.84
C SER A 92 6.62 -0.70 4.25
N ILE A 93 6.99 -0.65 5.51
CA ILE A 93 7.77 0.43 6.11
C ILE A 93 8.95 -0.15 6.83
N GLN A 94 10.11 0.48 6.69
CA GLN A 94 11.29 0.13 7.47
C GLN A 94 11.00 0.36 8.95
N ASN A 95 11.31 -0.65 9.76
CA ASN A 95 10.97 -0.67 11.18
C ASN A 95 11.90 0.24 11.98
N GLU A 96 11.68 1.55 11.86
CA GLU A 96 12.36 2.52 12.71
C GLU A 96 11.37 3.17 13.68
N ASN A 97 11.83 3.39 14.90
CA ASN A 97 11.04 3.95 16.00
C ASN A 97 10.59 5.41 15.79
N ARG A 98 10.86 5.97 14.62
CA ARG A 98 10.55 7.39 14.30
C ARG A 98 9.12 7.62 13.82
N PHE A 99 8.41 6.54 13.46
CA PHE A 99 7.01 6.68 13.03
C PHE A 99 6.07 6.24 14.11
N ASN A 100 5.21 7.15 14.48
CA ASN A 100 4.03 6.84 15.24
C ASN A 100 3.11 5.96 14.39
N SER A 101 2.66 4.83 14.91
CA SER A 101 1.73 3.94 14.24
C SER A 101 0.46 4.65 13.80
N HIS A 102 0.05 5.69 14.51
CA HIS A 102 -1.11 6.51 14.15
C HIS A 102 -0.90 7.25 12.82
N LYS A 103 0.28 7.83 12.61
CA LYS A 103 0.61 8.50 11.34
C LYS A 103 0.58 7.55 10.17
N ILE A 104 1.05 6.33 10.37
CA ILE A 104 1.07 5.30 9.33
C ILE A 104 -0.36 4.86 8.99
N LYS A 105 -1.19 4.66 10.00
CA LYS A 105 -2.61 4.33 9.80
C LYS A 105 -3.35 5.43 9.05
N THR A 106 -3.08 6.69 9.40
CA THR A 106 -3.65 7.84 8.70
C THR A 106 -3.21 7.85 7.23
N LEU A 107 -1.93 7.61 6.98
CA LEU A 107 -1.39 7.57 5.62
C LEU A 107 -2.04 6.46 4.79
N ILE A 108 -2.11 5.24 5.31
CA ILE A 108 -2.71 4.14 4.56
C ILE A 108 -4.20 4.35 4.33
N ASN A 109 -4.89 5.00 5.27
CA ASN A 109 -6.29 5.39 5.09
C ASN A 109 -6.43 6.42 3.97
N ASP A 110 -5.56 7.44 3.94
CA ASP A 110 -5.56 8.45 2.88
C ASP A 110 -5.30 7.83 1.51
N ILE A 111 -4.35 6.91 1.43
CA ILE A 111 -4.05 6.19 0.19
C ILE A 111 -5.26 5.38 -0.26
N SER A 112 -5.87 4.63 0.66
CA SER A 112 -7.03 3.79 0.33
C SER A 112 -8.23 4.62 -0.08
N ASP A 113 -8.50 5.71 0.62
CA ASP A 113 -9.62 6.61 0.30
C ASP A 113 -9.44 7.22 -1.09
N LEU A 114 -8.22 7.64 -1.42
CA LEU A 114 -7.91 8.22 -2.73
C LEU A 114 -8.09 7.19 -3.85
N PHE A 115 -7.60 5.97 -3.66
CA PHE A 115 -7.71 4.91 -4.65
C PHE A 115 -9.19 4.52 -4.86
N VAL A 116 -9.94 4.36 -3.80
CA VAL A 116 -11.37 4.07 -3.84
C VAL A 116 -12.13 5.17 -4.58
N PHE A 117 -11.80 6.44 -4.30
CA PHE A 117 -12.41 7.57 -4.97
C PHE A 117 -12.26 7.51 -6.49
N TYR A 118 -11.08 7.14 -6.99
CA TYR A 118 -10.84 7.12 -8.43
C TYR A 118 -11.27 5.83 -9.12
N TYR A 119 -11.29 4.67 -8.43
CA TYR A 119 -11.39 3.39 -9.12
C TYR A 119 -12.50 2.46 -8.63
N ASP A 120 -13.13 2.72 -7.51
CA ASP A 120 -14.09 1.77 -6.94
C ASP A 120 -15.47 1.84 -7.60
N LYS A 121 -15.87 3.00 -8.07
CA LYS A 121 -17.25 3.24 -8.56
C LYS A 121 -17.67 2.30 -9.68
N ASP A 122 -16.78 2.05 -10.65
CA ASP A 122 -17.05 1.20 -11.81
C ASP A 122 -16.22 -0.08 -11.80
N PHE A 123 -15.76 -0.48 -10.61
CA PHE A 123 -14.81 -1.60 -10.51
C PHE A 123 -15.44 -2.95 -10.91
N GLU A 124 -16.73 -3.14 -10.69
CA GLU A 124 -17.41 -4.38 -11.09
C GLU A 124 -17.39 -4.60 -12.61
N SER A 125 -17.36 -3.52 -13.38
CA SER A 125 -17.28 -3.56 -14.85
C SER A 125 -15.84 -3.48 -15.37
N TRP A 126 -14.85 -3.62 -14.49
CA TRP A 126 -13.43 -3.57 -14.87
C TRP A 126 -13.13 -4.67 -15.90
N ASP A 127 -12.45 -4.27 -16.97
CA ASP A 127 -12.10 -5.13 -18.11
C ASP A 127 -10.87 -6.03 -17.87
N ARG A 128 -10.37 -6.10 -16.64
CA ARG A 128 -9.20 -6.85 -16.21
C ARG A 128 -7.86 -6.29 -16.73
N ASP A 129 -7.87 -5.09 -17.30
CA ASP A 129 -6.65 -4.41 -17.73
C ASP A 129 -6.09 -3.54 -16.58
N ILE A 130 -4.93 -3.94 -16.05
CA ILE A 130 -4.31 -3.23 -14.92
C ILE A 130 -3.66 -1.90 -15.33
N ARG A 131 -3.49 -1.64 -16.62
CA ARG A 131 -2.82 -0.41 -17.09
C ARG A 131 -3.55 0.86 -16.66
N GLN A 132 -4.87 0.80 -16.49
CA GLN A 132 -5.66 1.95 -16.03
C GLN A 132 -5.24 2.45 -14.64
N PHE A 133 -4.64 1.59 -13.81
CA PHE A 133 -4.24 1.96 -12.46
C PHE A 133 -2.89 2.67 -12.39
N LYS A 134 -2.13 2.70 -13.48
CA LYS A 134 -0.82 3.39 -13.54
C LYS A 134 -0.93 4.87 -13.23
N ALA A 135 -2.03 5.51 -13.62
CA ALA A 135 -2.27 6.92 -13.34
C ALA A 135 -2.33 7.23 -11.84
N PHE A 136 -2.56 6.23 -11.00
CA PHE A 136 -2.59 6.43 -9.54
C PHE A 136 -1.26 6.96 -9.00
N SER A 137 -0.16 6.67 -9.68
CA SER A 137 1.15 7.20 -9.32
C SER A 137 1.15 8.74 -9.22
N LYS A 138 0.41 9.41 -10.08
CA LYS A 138 0.29 10.88 -10.06
C LYS A 138 -0.48 11.38 -8.85
N TYR A 139 -1.55 10.69 -8.49
CA TYR A 139 -2.38 11.04 -7.33
C TYR A 139 -1.65 10.74 -6.03
N LEU A 140 -0.95 9.63 -5.99
CA LEU A 140 -0.15 9.21 -4.85
C LEU A 140 0.95 10.22 -4.53
N ALA A 141 1.55 10.84 -5.53
CA ALA A 141 2.59 11.85 -5.36
C ALA A 141 2.12 13.03 -4.50
N ASN A 142 0.84 13.36 -4.51
CA ASN A 142 0.28 14.45 -3.70
C ASN A 142 0.18 14.09 -2.22
N ILE A 143 0.20 12.80 -1.88
CA ILE A 143 0.14 12.32 -0.49
C ILE A 143 1.53 12.01 0.05
N VAL A 144 2.36 11.35 -0.75
CA VAL A 144 3.59 10.69 -0.28
C VAL A 144 4.86 11.47 -0.67
N TYR A 145 4.82 12.25 -1.73
CA TYR A 145 6.01 12.98 -2.23
C TYR A 145 5.96 14.45 -1.97
#